data_213d079abd980a1a65d40a25e9359480
#
_entry.id   213d079abd980a1a65d40a25e9359480
#
_cell.length_a   1.000
_cell.length_b   1.000
_cell.length_c   1.000
_cell.angle_alpha   90.00
_cell.angle_beta   90.00
_cell.angle_gamma   90.00
#
_symmetry.space_group_name_H-M   'P 1'
#
loop_
_entity.id
_entity.type
_entity.pdbx_description
1 polymer ?
#
loop_
_entity_poly.entity_id
_entity_poly.type
_entity_poly.pdbx_seq_one_letter_code
_entity_poly.pdbx_strand_id
1 'polypeptide(L)'
;TACNRQAACENDCLVRESIHDCMVSNSRAPYRRVISLRAIMRDKKALAFASGVAFGFASYPFARLLCSRGVSSYASGFLCATLFLMKTGQFKQTRVRKLTADELAEIDQAASPALSMLSRWANKKMQCAHCKRCTLRCEVLKEPGLDVGTIQEAYDRVMSLPADERPAAVAELMQSNYDMYHALRRCCFCGYCTADCAVHMLAPDRMRDWRELFMQSGLYQPEKLTMVDNEWHIFSAYRAIFGIGYPEIVALRDAAAYEPGTFDTVFFPGCSLVSYAPDLTRRVGEWLTAAGFKWCMSDDCCGSPLMSAGFFDRAAAHREKIFEQIKAAGITRMVTVCPGCGEEFAELMADDIDIIPLPELILERGREMERAAGVALRADGMPEDVDAAVRAAGLSPSNVPSVTVFDSCHDRHDGRHGRAIRGVLRRYMPQVEIREMDERRKQTLCCGAGGAVAGYDPDITKRRVMRVVDEAHSTGANTLVTMCPTCTYTIAQENLSAAPERVIDSHNYLELFFGQTIDWAVVFDQLGSMWTGEYGPWLNATFFS
;
A
#
# COMPACT_ATOMS: atom_id res chain seq x y z
N THR A 1 -24.02 -44.53 28.83
CA THR A 1 -23.04 -43.41 29.07
C THR A 1 -21.95 -43.33 27.99
N ALA A 2 -22.12 -43.99 26.82
CA ALA A 2 -21.19 -43.95 25.74
C ALA A 2 -21.73 -43.29 24.44
N CYS A 3 -22.95 -42.77 24.49
CA CYS A 3 -23.64 -42.28 23.26
C CYS A 3 -23.68 -40.74 23.10
N ASN A 4 -23.13 -39.97 24.07
CA ASN A 4 -23.16 -38.49 24.04
C ASN A 4 -21.85 -37.81 23.66
N ARG A 5 -20.82 -38.57 23.25
CA ARG A 5 -19.53 -37.98 22.78
C ARG A 5 -19.37 -37.99 21.25
N GLN A 6 -20.15 -38.79 20.54
CA GLN A 6 -20.09 -38.83 19.07
C GLN A 6 -20.88 -37.69 18.39
N ALA A 7 -22.01 -37.29 18.96
CA ALA A 7 -22.83 -36.18 18.42
C ALA A 7 -22.17 -34.80 18.56
N ALA A 8 -21.24 -34.61 19.51
CA ALA A 8 -20.50 -33.37 19.68
C ALA A 8 -19.29 -33.24 18.72
N CYS A 9 -18.73 -34.37 18.26
CA CYS A 9 -17.65 -34.39 17.28
C CYS A 9 -18.14 -34.18 15.83
N GLU A 10 -19.32 -34.69 15.49
CA GLU A 10 -19.88 -34.53 14.14
C GLU A 10 -20.36 -33.10 13.87
N ASN A 11 -20.87 -32.40 14.90
CA ASN A 11 -21.24 -30.98 14.77
C ASN A 11 -20.01 -30.04 14.65
N ASP A 12 -18.89 -30.38 15.30
CA ASP A 12 -17.64 -29.62 15.15
C ASP A 12 -16.98 -29.85 13.80
N CYS A 13 -17.13 -31.05 13.20
CA CYS A 13 -16.61 -31.34 11.87
C CYS A 13 -17.42 -30.63 10.77
N LEU A 14 -18.75 -30.62 10.86
CA LEU A 14 -19.62 -29.91 9.92
C LEU A 14 -19.47 -28.39 9.99
N VAL A 15 -19.19 -27.85 11.17
CA VAL A 15 -18.90 -26.41 11.34
C VAL A 15 -17.51 -26.07 10.79
N ARG A 16 -16.53 -26.97 10.88
CA ARG A 16 -15.20 -26.77 10.28
C ARG A 16 -15.21 -26.89 8.76
N GLU A 17 -15.91 -27.85 8.20
CA GLU A 17 -16.07 -27.97 6.75
C GLU A 17 -16.86 -26.80 6.18
N SER A 18 -17.91 -26.34 6.85
CA SER A 18 -18.67 -25.15 6.43
C SER A 18 -17.85 -23.85 6.51
N ILE A 19 -16.90 -23.75 7.45
CA ILE A 19 -15.97 -22.62 7.56
C ILE A 19 -14.87 -22.75 6.49
N HIS A 20 -14.41 -23.97 6.19
CA HIS A 20 -13.43 -24.20 5.14
C HIS A 20 -14.04 -23.92 3.75
N ASP A 21 -15.24 -24.38 3.48
CA ASP A 21 -15.96 -24.09 2.23
C ASP A 21 -16.33 -22.62 2.10
N CYS A 22 -16.63 -21.92 3.20
CA CYS A 22 -16.85 -20.49 3.21
C CYS A 22 -15.53 -19.71 2.99
N MET A 23 -14.40 -20.21 3.48
CA MET A 23 -13.09 -19.61 3.18
C MET A 23 -12.62 -19.90 1.76
N VAL A 24 -12.88 -21.09 1.23
CA VAL A 24 -12.51 -21.47 -0.14
C VAL A 24 -13.45 -20.81 -1.17
N SER A 25 -14.73 -20.63 -0.87
CA SER A 25 -15.66 -19.90 -1.75
C SER A 25 -15.46 -18.37 -1.70
N ASN A 26 -14.96 -17.82 -0.58
CA ASN A 26 -14.59 -16.40 -0.46
C ASN A 26 -13.19 -16.07 -1.02
N SER A 27 -12.35 -17.06 -1.35
CA SER A 27 -11.07 -16.80 -2.03
C SER A 27 -11.25 -16.25 -3.46
N ARG A 28 -12.46 -16.30 -4.01
CA ARG A 28 -12.82 -15.69 -5.30
C ARG A 28 -13.41 -14.28 -5.21
N ALA A 29 -13.59 -13.74 -3.99
CA ALA A 29 -13.95 -12.33 -3.85
C ALA A 29 -12.66 -11.50 -3.90
N PRO A 30 -12.61 -10.41 -4.70
CA PRO A 30 -11.46 -9.52 -4.74
C PRO A 30 -11.13 -9.08 -3.31
N TYR A 31 -9.83 -9.05 -2.96
CA TYR A 31 -9.26 -8.64 -1.68
C TYR A 31 -9.73 -7.24 -1.29
N ARG A 32 -10.90 -7.14 -0.74
CA ARG A 32 -11.50 -5.89 -0.27
C ARG A 32 -12.08 -6.12 1.10
N ARG A 33 -11.53 -5.41 2.08
CA ARG A 33 -12.20 -5.29 3.37
C ARG A 33 -13.62 -4.78 3.14
N VAL A 34 -14.55 -5.69 3.04
CA VAL A 34 -15.88 -5.42 3.56
C VAL A 34 -15.62 -5.26 5.06
N ILE A 35 -15.84 -4.08 5.62
CA ILE A 35 -15.88 -3.94 7.06
C ILE A 35 -17.01 -4.85 7.51
N SER A 36 -16.68 -6.11 7.82
CA SER A 36 -17.66 -7.05 8.31
C SER A 36 -18.10 -6.56 9.68
N LEU A 37 -19.35 -6.67 9.98
CA LEU A 37 -19.89 -6.45 11.34
C LEU A 37 -19.06 -7.20 12.41
N ARG A 38 -18.41 -8.32 12.04
CA ARG A 38 -17.51 -9.08 12.91
C ARG A 38 -16.19 -8.36 13.21
N ALA A 39 -15.62 -7.61 12.27
CA ALA A 39 -14.40 -6.82 12.51
C ALA A 39 -14.69 -5.64 13.45
N ILE A 40 -15.83 -4.95 13.25
CA ILE A 40 -16.29 -3.89 14.17
C ILE A 40 -16.59 -4.44 15.57
N MET A 41 -17.10 -5.67 15.66
CA MET A 41 -17.44 -6.30 16.96
C MET A 41 -16.21 -6.84 17.71
N ARG A 42 -15.07 -7.08 17.06
CA ARG A 42 -13.82 -7.51 17.72
C ARG A 42 -12.99 -6.35 18.26
N ASP A 43 -13.12 -5.17 17.71
CA ASP A 43 -12.43 -3.99 18.23
C ASP A 43 -13.16 -3.41 19.44
N LYS A 44 -12.62 -3.69 20.64
CA LYS A 44 -13.14 -3.14 21.90
C LYS A 44 -13.16 -1.60 21.93
N LYS A 45 -12.28 -0.94 21.15
CA LYS A 45 -12.23 0.53 21.00
C LYS A 45 -13.34 1.01 20.07
N ALA A 46 -13.59 0.31 18.95
CA ALA A 46 -14.70 0.61 18.06
C ALA A 46 -16.06 0.34 18.75
N LEU A 47 -16.13 -0.69 19.59
CA LEU A 47 -17.32 -0.99 20.38
C LEU A 47 -17.56 0.08 21.48
N ALA A 48 -16.50 0.53 22.17
CA ALA A 48 -16.57 1.62 23.14
C ALA A 48 -16.89 2.96 22.45
N PHE A 49 -16.37 3.19 21.27
CA PHE A 49 -16.68 4.36 20.44
C PHE A 49 -18.14 4.31 19.95
N ALA A 50 -18.60 3.17 19.43
CA ALA A 50 -19.99 2.99 19.00
C ALA A 50 -20.97 3.10 20.17
N SER A 51 -20.62 2.60 21.37
CA SER A 51 -21.44 2.75 22.58
C SER A 51 -21.40 4.18 23.12
N GLY A 52 -20.26 4.87 23.09
CA GLY A 52 -20.12 6.29 23.48
C GLY A 52 -20.88 7.22 22.52
N VAL A 53 -20.82 6.95 21.24
CA VAL A 53 -21.59 7.65 20.19
C VAL A 53 -23.09 7.40 20.36
N ALA A 54 -23.51 6.13 20.62
CA ALA A 54 -24.91 5.82 20.89
C ALA A 54 -25.43 6.53 22.15
N PHE A 55 -24.60 6.69 23.18
CA PHE A 55 -24.97 7.42 24.42
C PHE A 55 -25.08 8.94 24.20
N GLY A 56 -24.19 9.52 23.38
CA GLY A 56 -24.24 10.94 23.01
C GLY A 56 -25.41 11.31 22.10
N PHE A 57 -25.89 10.38 21.27
CA PHE A 57 -27.01 10.56 20.36
C PHE A 57 -28.40 10.18 20.96
N ALA A 58 -28.48 9.60 22.15
CA ALA A 58 -29.74 9.36 22.84
C ALA A 58 -30.55 10.64 23.09
N SER A 59 -29.95 11.81 22.93
CA SER A 59 -30.60 13.13 22.97
C SER A 59 -31.19 13.59 21.63
N TYR A 60 -30.97 12.88 20.52
CA TYR A 60 -31.53 13.25 19.21
C TYR A 60 -32.87 12.54 18.95
N PRO A 61 -33.91 13.26 18.47
CA PRO A 61 -35.25 12.70 18.25
C PRO A 61 -35.28 11.49 17.31
N PHE A 62 -34.33 11.42 16.36
CA PHE A 62 -34.26 10.39 15.33
C PHE A 62 -33.76 9.04 15.87
N ALA A 63 -32.78 9.05 16.79
CA ALA A 63 -32.30 7.80 17.43
C ALA A 63 -33.38 7.19 18.33
N ARG A 64 -34.17 8.01 19.04
CA ARG A 64 -35.33 7.58 19.83
C ARG A 64 -36.41 6.95 18.96
N LEU A 65 -36.65 7.49 17.77
CA LEU A 65 -37.63 6.96 16.81
C LEU A 65 -37.25 5.58 16.27
N LEU A 66 -35.95 5.34 16.03
CA LEU A 66 -35.44 4.05 15.57
C LEU A 66 -35.50 2.97 16.68
N CYS A 67 -35.13 3.32 17.90
CA CYS A 67 -35.20 2.43 19.05
C CYS A 67 -36.67 2.09 19.43
N SER A 68 -37.59 3.03 19.30
CA SER A 68 -39.01 2.80 19.59
C SER A 68 -39.72 1.91 18.56
N ARG A 69 -39.12 1.67 17.40
CA ARG A 69 -39.67 0.80 16.34
C ARG A 69 -39.04 -0.60 16.28
N GLY A 70 -38.36 -1.04 17.33
CA GLY A 70 -37.80 -2.39 17.44
C GLY A 70 -36.55 -2.65 16.58
N VAL A 71 -35.92 -1.61 16.05
CA VAL A 71 -34.62 -1.75 15.39
C VAL A 71 -33.58 -2.11 16.44
N SER A 72 -32.88 -3.23 16.28
CA SER A 72 -31.90 -3.69 17.25
C SER A 72 -30.88 -2.58 17.57
N SER A 73 -30.39 -2.54 18.79
CA SER A 73 -29.38 -1.56 19.24
C SER A 73 -28.13 -1.54 18.36
N TYR A 74 -27.81 -2.67 17.72
CA TYR A 74 -26.71 -2.81 16.77
C TYR A 74 -26.96 -2.10 15.44
N ALA A 75 -28.15 -2.25 14.86
CA ALA A 75 -28.51 -1.57 13.60
C ALA A 75 -28.58 -0.04 13.80
N SER A 76 -29.08 0.40 14.96
CA SER A 76 -29.12 1.82 15.34
C SER A 76 -27.72 2.39 15.54
N GLY A 77 -26.80 1.64 16.19
CA GLY A 77 -25.40 2.03 16.38
C GLY A 77 -24.63 2.15 15.07
N PHE A 78 -24.82 1.20 14.15
CA PHE A 78 -24.19 1.24 12.82
C PHE A 78 -24.68 2.45 12.01
N LEU A 79 -25.97 2.72 12.02
CA LEU A 79 -26.55 3.88 11.34
C LEU A 79 -26.01 5.21 11.90
N CYS A 80 -25.96 5.32 13.24
CA CYS A 80 -25.41 6.50 13.90
C CYS A 80 -23.91 6.66 13.61
N ALA A 81 -23.12 5.59 13.63
CA ALA A 81 -21.70 5.62 13.27
C ALA A 81 -21.49 6.05 11.82
N THR A 82 -22.28 5.51 10.88
CA THR A 82 -22.20 5.88 9.45
C THR A 82 -22.55 7.37 9.23
N LEU A 83 -23.63 7.84 9.84
CA LEU A 83 -24.05 9.25 9.75
C LEU A 83 -23.04 10.19 10.44
N PHE A 84 -22.43 9.77 11.55
CA PHE A 84 -21.38 10.52 12.23
C PHE A 84 -20.12 10.60 11.38
N LEU A 85 -19.66 9.50 10.81
CA LEU A 85 -18.51 9.47 9.91
C LEU A 85 -18.74 10.34 8.67
N MET A 86 -19.95 10.32 8.10
CA MET A 86 -20.32 11.20 6.99
C MET A 86 -20.31 12.68 7.39
N LYS A 87 -20.85 13.04 8.58
CA LYS A 87 -20.95 14.41 9.07
C LYS A 87 -19.59 14.98 9.47
N THR A 88 -18.71 14.18 10.07
CA THR A 88 -17.38 14.61 10.52
C THR A 88 -16.33 14.58 9.42
N GLY A 89 -16.66 14.06 8.24
CA GLY A 89 -15.72 13.87 7.14
C GLY A 89 -14.73 12.72 7.35
N GLN A 90 -14.80 12.01 8.46
CA GLN A 90 -13.95 10.81 8.72
C GLN A 90 -14.27 9.65 7.78
N PHE A 91 -15.45 9.64 7.17
CA PHE A 91 -15.78 8.73 6.07
C PHE A 91 -14.82 8.86 4.88
N LYS A 92 -14.08 9.97 4.80
CA LYS A 92 -13.04 10.21 3.79
C LYS A 92 -11.80 9.34 3.95
N GLN A 93 -11.60 8.76 5.14
CA GLN A 93 -10.41 7.96 5.49
C GLN A 93 -10.67 6.46 5.45
N THR A 94 -11.93 6.03 5.39
CA THR A 94 -12.29 4.62 5.28
C THR A 94 -12.39 4.22 3.81
N ARG A 95 -11.72 3.13 3.42
CA ARG A 95 -11.88 2.48 2.11
C ARG A 95 -13.26 1.82 2.03
N VAL A 96 -14.30 2.59 1.79
CA VAL A 96 -15.66 2.08 1.59
C VAL A 96 -15.89 1.91 0.11
N ARG A 97 -16.09 0.69 -0.35
CA ARG A 97 -16.44 0.39 -1.73
C ARG A 97 -17.96 0.37 -1.95
N LYS A 98 -18.36 0.61 -3.19
CA LYS A 98 -19.74 0.39 -3.61
C LYS A 98 -20.06 -1.11 -3.53
N LEU A 99 -21.19 -1.47 -2.95
CA LEU A 99 -21.67 -2.83 -2.91
C LEU A 99 -22.12 -3.30 -4.30
N THR A 100 -21.86 -4.55 -4.63
CA THR A 100 -22.38 -5.20 -5.84
C THR A 100 -23.87 -5.47 -5.73
N ALA A 101 -24.50 -5.82 -6.85
CA ALA A 101 -25.91 -6.19 -6.85
C ALA A 101 -26.18 -7.43 -5.97
N ASP A 102 -25.28 -8.40 -5.99
CA ASP A 102 -25.39 -9.64 -5.21
C ASP A 102 -25.26 -9.36 -3.70
N GLU A 103 -24.28 -8.54 -3.29
CA GLU A 103 -24.13 -8.13 -1.90
C GLU A 103 -25.32 -7.30 -1.40
N LEU A 104 -25.93 -6.48 -2.26
CA LEU A 104 -27.16 -5.78 -1.92
C LEU A 104 -28.33 -6.76 -1.78
N ALA A 105 -28.41 -7.79 -2.63
CA ALA A 105 -29.43 -8.83 -2.54
C ALA A 105 -29.28 -9.68 -1.26
N GLU A 106 -28.03 -10.01 -0.86
CA GLU A 106 -27.75 -10.68 0.41
C GLU A 106 -28.17 -9.82 1.60
N ILE A 107 -27.89 -8.51 1.57
CA ILE A 107 -28.33 -7.57 2.60
C ILE A 107 -29.86 -7.48 2.64
N ASP A 108 -30.52 -7.46 1.49
CA ASP A 108 -31.99 -7.46 1.39
C ASP A 108 -32.63 -8.71 2.01
N GLN A 109 -31.96 -9.86 1.90
CA GLN A 109 -32.45 -11.13 2.49
C GLN A 109 -32.14 -11.22 4.00
N ALA A 110 -31.00 -10.69 4.44
CA ALA A 110 -30.50 -10.85 5.81
C ALA A 110 -30.84 -9.67 6.74
N ALA A 111 -31.22 -8.51 6.20
CA ALA A 111 -31.37 -7.27 6.96
C ALA A 111 -32.84 -6.79 7.05
N SER A 112 -33.09 -5.94 8.06
CA SER A 112 -34.37 -5.24 8.12
C SER A 112 -34.58 -4.32 6.91
N PRO A 113 -35.83 -4.05 6.48
CA PRO A 113 -36.10 -3.13 5.36
C PRO A 113 -35.44 -1.76 5.47
N ALA A 114 -35.26 -1.26 6.70
CA ALA A 114 -34.60 0.01 6.95
C ALA A 114 -33.10 -0.05 6.65
N LEU A 115 -32.42 -1.16 7.00
CA LEU A 115 -30.99 -1.35 6.74
C LEU A 115 -30.72 -1.54 5.24
N SER A 116 -31.58 -2.28 4.56
CA SER A 116 -31.55 -2.46 3.11
C SER A 116 -31.72 -1.11 2.39
N MET A 117 -32.70 -0.30 2.77
CA MET A 117 -32.93 1.02 2.20
C MET A 117 -31.73 1.95 2.42
N LEU A 118 -31.07 1.88 3.58
CA LEU A 118 -29.88 2.66 3.91
C LEU A 118 -28.66 2.22 3.13
N SER A 119 -28.46 0.92 2.97
CA SER A 119 -27.38 0.36 2.15
C SER A 119 -27.53 0.81 0.70
N ARG A 120 -28.74 0.76 0.15
CA ARG A 120 -29.05 1.25 -1.20
C ARG A 120 -28.86 2.77 -1.32
N TRP A 121 -29.28 3.53 -0.31
CA TRP A 121 -29.08 4.99 -0.30
C TRP A 121 -27.58 5.35 -0.21
N ALA A 122 -26.83 4.71 0.67
CA ALA A 122 -25.38 4.92 0.78
C ALA A 122 -24.68 4.54 -0.53
N ASN A 123 -25.04 3.39 -1.11
CA ASN A 123 -24.51 2.92 -2.38
C ASN A 123 -24.82 3.90 -3.53
N LYS A 124 -26.03 4.46 -3.56
CA LYS A 124 -26.43 5.49 -4.54
C LYS A 124 -25.65 6.80 -4.35
N LYS A 125 -25.38 7.21 -3.11
CA LYS A 125 -24.58 8.41 -2.79
C LYS A 125 -23.13 8.28 -3.19
N MET A 126 -22.62 7.06 -3.32
CA MET A 126 -21.26 6.76 -3.80
C MET A 126 -21.17 6.68 -5.33
N GLN A 127 -22.23 6.96 -6.06
CA GLN A 127 -22.18 7.03 -7.53
C GLN A 127 -21.40 8.25 -8.00
N CYS A 128 -20.67 8.06 -9.10
CA CYS A 128 -19.98 9.16 -9.76
C CYS A 128 -20.98 10.23 -10.27
N ALA A 129 -20.62 11.49 -10.05
CA ALA A 129 -21.39 12.63 -10.58
C ALA A 129 -20.94 13.06 -11.98
N HIS A 130 -20.04 12.33 -12.63
CA HIS A 130 -19.43 12.63 -13.95
C HIS A 130 -18.90 14.07 -14.07
N CYS A 131 -18.38 14.62 -12.95
CA CYS A 131 -17.90 16.01 -12.89
C CYS A 131 -16.58 16.24 -13.62
N LYS A 132 -15.98 15.20 -14.23
CA LYS A 132 -14.75 15.22 -15.04
C LYS A 132 -13.48 15.72 -14.29
N ARG A 133 -13.49 15.91 -12.98
CA ARG A 133 -12.28 16.31 -12.23
C ARG A 133 -11.15 15.30 -12.39
N CYS A 134 -11.46 14.00 -12.35
CA CYS A 134 -10.48 12.92 -12.57
C CYS A 134 -9.89 12.97 -13.97
N THR A 135 -10.69 13.27 -14.99
CA THR A 135 -10.26 13.45 -16.39
C THR A 135 -9.27 14.60 -16.51
N LEU A 136 -9.53 15.73 -15.86
CA LEU A 136 -8.64 16.90 -15.90
C LEU A 136 -7.30 16.65 -15.20
N ARG A 137 -7.27 15.81 -14.18
CA ARG A 137 -6.07 15.51 -13.39
C ARG A 137 -5.18 14.43 -14.01
N CYS A 138 -5.79 13.42 -14.63
CA CYS A 138 -5.09 12.24 -15.09
C CYS A 138 -4.95 12.25 -16.61
N GLU A 139 -3.74 12.34 -17.12
CA GLU A 139 -3.46 12.30 -18.57
C GLU A 139 -4.04 11.07 -19.27
N VAL A 140 -4.03 9.91 -18.59
CA VAL A 140 -4.58 8.65 -19.10
C VAL A 140 -6.09 8.73 -19.33
N LEU A 141 -6.79 9.47 -18.50
CA LEU A 141 -8.24 9.68 -18.63
C LEU A 141 -8.55 10.88 -19.52
N LYS A 142 -7.66 11.87 -19.57
CA LYS A 142 -7.86 13.11 -20.32
C LYS A 142 -7.83 12.89 -21.82
N GLU A 143 -6.87 12.11 -22.32
CA GLU A 143 -6.68 11.84 -23.74
C GLU A 143 -7.94 11.25 -24.39
N PRO A 144 -8.55 10.16 -23.85
CA PRO A 144 -9.80 9.61 -24.40
C PRO A 144 -11.07 10.30 -23.85
N GLY A 145 -10.96 11.30 -22.98
CA GLY A 145 -12.11 11.98 -22.37
C GLY A 145 -12.89 11.13 -21.36
N LEU A 146 -12.31 10.04 -20.86
CA LEU A 146 -12.94 9.14 -19.88
C LEU A 146 -12.97 9.74 -18.48
N ASP A 147 -13.89 9.26 -17.66
CA ASP A 147 -13.90 9.49 -16.22
C ASP A 147 -14.04 8.16 -15.45
N VAL A 148 -13.74 8.20 -14.16
CA VAL A 148 -13.82 7.01 -13.29
C VAL A 148 -15.23 6.46 -13.22
N GLY A 149 -16.27 7.31 -13.33
CA GLY A 149 -17.67 6.86 -13.36
C GLY A 149 -17.99 5.99 -14.57
N THR A 150 -17.57 6.42 -15.77
CA THR A 150 -17.75 5.64 -17.00
C THR A 150 -17.08 4.26 -16.88
N ILE A 151 -15.87 4.21 -16.32
CA ILE A 151 -15.14 2.95 -16.08
C ILE A 151 -15.87 2.08 -15.04
N GLN A 152 -16.41 2.70 -13.98
CA GLN A 152 -17.20 2.00 -12.97
C GLN A 152 -18.48 1.40 -13.55
N GLU A 153 -19.22 2.17 -14.35
CA GLU A 153 -20.46 1.71 -14.98
C GLU A 153 -20.22 0.55 -15.96
N ALA A 154 -19.12 0.61 -16.71
CA ALA A 154 -18.70 -0.49 -17.58
C ALA A 154 -18.41 -1.76 -16.77
N TYR A 155 -17.70 -1.61 -15.65
CA TYR A 155 -17.45 -2.73 -14.73
C TYR A 155 -18.74 -3.31 -14.14
N ASP A 156 -19.62 -2.46 -13.63
CA ASP A 156 -20.90 -2.88 -13.04
C ASP A 156 -21.74 -3.67 -14.06
N ARG A 157 -21.74 -3.27 -15.35
CA ARG A 157 -22.42 -4.01 -16.43
C ARG A 157 -21.84 -5.41 -16.63
N VAL A 158 -20.50 -5.53 -16.71
CA VAL A 158 -19.83 -6.83 -16.85
C VAL A 158 -20.13 -7.72 -15.64
N MET A 159 -20.03 -7.17 -14.43
CA MET A 159 -20.27 -7.94 -13.19
C MET A 159 -21.74 -8.35 -12.99
N SER A 160 -22.68 -7.72 -13.68
CA SER A 160 -24.09 -8.13 -13.68
C SER A 160 -24.37 -9.39 -14.52
N LEU A 161 -23.41 -9.81 -15.36
CA LEU A 161 -23.53 -11.02 -16.16
C LEU A 161 -23.14 -12.27 -15.35
N PRO A 162 -23.64 -13.46 -15.76
CA PRO A 162 -23.14 -14.73 -15.25
C PRO A 162 -21.61 -14.82 -15.35
N ALA A 163 -20.97 -15.51 -14.41
CA ALA A 163 -19.50 -15.53 -14.30
C ALA A 163 -18.82 -16.10 -15.57
N ASP A 164 -19.43 -17.08 -16.19
CA ASP A 164 -18.96 -17.74 -17.42
C ASP A 164 -19.10 -16.86 -18.68
N GLU A 165 -19.98 -15.87 -18.68
CA GLU A 165 -20.17 -14.92 -19.78
C GLU A 165 -19.22 -13.72 -19.71
N ARG A 166 -18.70 -13.39 -18.52
CA ARG A 166 -17.88 -12.20 -18.27
C ARG A 166 -16.63 -12.10 -19.16
N PRO A 167 -15.85 -13.18 -19.36
CA PRO A 167 -14.64 -13.10 -20.21
C PRO A 167 -14.94 -12.67 -21.64
N ALA A 168 -15.98 -13.24 -22.26
CA ALA A 168 -16.39 -12.88 -23.60
C ALA A 168 -16.90 -11.42 -23.69
N ALA A 169 -17.72 -11.01 -22.73
CA ALA A 169 -18.22 -9.64 -22.64
C ALA A 169 -17.12 -8.60 -22.44
N VAL A 170 -16.09 -8.92 -21.64
CA VAL A 170 -14.91 -8.06 -21.48
C VAL A 170 -14.15 -7.94 -22.80
N ALA A 171 -13.92 -9.06 -23.49
CA ALA A 171 -13.20 -9.05 -24.78
C ALA A 171 -13.93 -8.19 -25.82
N GLU A 172 -15.24 -8.36 -25.95
CA GLU A 172 -16.08 -7.57 -26.86
C GLU A 172 -16.09 -6.08 -26.50
N LEU A 173 -16.26 -5.76 -25.20
CA LEU A 173 -16.27 -4.39 -24.72
C LEU A 173 -14.94 -3.68 -25.01
N MET A 174 -13.82 -4.34 -24.80
CA MET A 174 -12.49 -3.73 -25.00
C MET A 174 -12.10 -3.63 -26.48
N GLN A 175 -12.58 -4.55 -27.32
CA GLN A 175 -12.43 -4.43 -28.78
C GLN A 175 -13.24 -3.26 -29.33
N SER A 176 -14.47 -3.08 -28.85
CA SER A 176 -15.33 -1.96 -29.27
C SER A 176 -14.94 -0.63 -28.65
N ASN A 177 -14.17 -0.63 -27.55
CA ASN A 177 -13.71 0.56 -26.84
C ASN A 177 -12.22 0.46 -26.48
N TYR A 178 -11.39 0.53 -27.52
CA TYR A 178 -9.94 0.43 -27.39
C TYR A 178 -9.34 1.54 -26.49
N ASP A 179 -9.90 2.73 -26.53
CA ASP A 179 -9.45 3.86 -25.69
C ASP A 179 -9.60 3.56 -24.21
N MET A 180 -10.68 2.87 -23.80
CA MET A 180 -10.86 2.43 -22.43
C MET A 180 -9.84 1.35 -22.04
N TYR A 181 -9.63 0.35 -22.91
CA TYR A 181 -8.62 -0.68 -22.72
C TYR A 181 -7.23 -0.05 -22.53
N HIS A 182 -6.86 0.85 -23.45
CA HIS A 182 -5.57 1.54 -23.41
C HIS A 182 -5.39 2.38 -22.15
N ALA A 183 -6.43 3.11 -21.73
CA ALA A 183 -6.42 3.88 -20.49
C ALA A 183 -6.25 2.98 -19.24
N LEU A 184 -6.95 1.86 -19.20
CA LEU A 184 -6.84 0.88 -18.12
C LEU A 184 -5.44 0.25 -18.06
N ARG A 185 -4.81 -0.04 -19.20
CA ARG A 185 -3.44 -0.57 -19.29
C ARG A 185 -2.38 0.43 -18.82
N ARG A 186 -2.61 1.72 -18.99
CA ARG A 186 -1.70 2.84 -18.64
C ARG A 186 -1.89 3.35 -17.21
N CYS A 187 -2.78 2.77 -16.41
CA CYS A 187 -3.03 3.18 -15.05
C CYS A 187 -1.96 2.67 -14.09
N CYS A 188 -1.33 3.57 -13.32
CA CYS A 188 -0.35 3.24 -12.27
C CYS A 188 -0.97 2.98 -10.89
N PHE A 189 -2.27 2.98 -10.76
CA PHE A 189 -3.01 2.83 -9.48
C PHE A 189 -2.67 3.88 -8.43
N CYS A 190 -2.16 5.05 -8.84
CA CYS A 190 -1.64 6.09 -7.94
C CYS A 190 -2.72 6.89 -7.18
N GLY A 191 -4.00 6.79 -7.54
CA GLY A 191 -5.10 7.51 -6.90
C GLY A 191 -5.15 9.02 -7.12
N TYR A 192 -4.22 9.62 -7.90
CA TYR A 192 -4.18 11.07 -8.13
C TYR A 192 -5.48 11.62 -8.75
N CYS A 193 -6.07 10.87 -9.66
CA CYS A 193 -7.33 11.24 -10.31
C CYS A 193 -8.49 11.42 -9.32
N THR A 194 -8.50 10.67 -8.23
CA THR A 194 -9.58 10.69 -7.23
C THR A 194 -9.18 11.31 -5.89
N ALA A 195 -8.01 11.95 -5.81
CA ALA A 195 -7.53 12.58 -4.58
C ALA A 195 -8.55 13.58 -3.98
N ASP A 196 -9.25 14.32 -4.84
CA ASP A 196 -10.29 15.30 -4.46
C ASP A 196 -11.68 14.90 -4.94
N CYS A 197 -11.93 13.62 -5.14
CA CYS A 197 -13.24 13.16 -5.58
C CYS A 197 -14.30 13.45 -4.50
N ALA A 198 -15.31 14.24 -4.82
CA ALA A 198 -16.36 14.65 -3.89
C ALA A 198 -17.23 13.47 -3.41
N VAL A 199 -17.30 12.40 -4.21
CA VAL A 199 -18.05 11.17 -3.90
C VAL A 199 -17.13 10.01 -3.54
N HIS A 200 -15.84 10.30 -3.33
CA HIS A 200 -14.83 9.35 -2.85
C HIS A 200 -14.70 8.05 -3.65
N MET A 201 -14.75 8.14 -4.99
CA MET A 201 -14.50 6.99 -5.86
C MET A 201 -13.10 6.43 -5.60
N LEU A 202 -13.00 5.10 -5.54
CA LEU A 202 -11.74 4.39 -5.35
C LEU A 202 -11.23 3.90 -6.72
N ALA A 203 -10.68 4.83 -7.51
CA ALA A 203 -10.18 4.50 -8.85
C ALA A 203 -9.09 3.41 -8.86
N PRO A 204 -8.07 3.43 -7.97
CA PRO A 204 -7.03 2.39 -7.99
C PRO A 204 -7.59 0.99 -7.90
N ASP A 205 -8.53 0.75 -6.97
CA ASP A 205 -9.12 -0.56 -6.78
C ASP A 205 -9.91 -1.01 -8.01
N ARG A 206 -10.72 -0.12 -8.57
CA ARG A 206 -11.49 -0.42 -9.78
C ARG A 206 -10.59 -0.72 -10.99
N MET A 207 -9.46 -0.02 -11.10
CA MET A 207 -8.51 -0.27 -12.16
C MET A 207 -7.77 -1.62 -11.98
N ARG A 208 -7.50 -2.02 -10.73
CA ARG A 208 -6.97 -3.36 -10.41
C ARG A 208 -7.96 -4.46 -10.78
N ASP A 209 -9.25 -4.28 -10.45
CA ASP A 209 -10.30 -5.25 -10.81
C ASP A 209 -10.39 -5.47 -12.33
N TRP A 210 -10.25 -4.41 -13.12
CA TRP A 210 -10.18 -4.54 -14.57
C TRP A 210 -8.97 -5.35 -15.04
N ARG A 211 -7.82 -5.23 -14.35
CA ARG A 211 -6.64 -6.05 -14.68
C ARG A 211 -6.90 -7.54 -14.44
N GLU A 212 -7.60 -7.89 -13.36
CA GLU A 212 -8.02 -9.26 -13.11
C GLU A 212 -8.96 -9.77 -14.23
N LEU A 213 -9.96 -8.98 -14.60
CA LEU A 213 -10.86 -9.33 -15.71
C LEU A 213 -10.11 -9.50 -17.03
N PHE A 214 -9.07 -8.70 -17.30
CA PHE A 214 -8.23 -8.86 -18.48
C PHE A 214 -7.48 -10.20 -18.47
N MET A 215 -6.94 -10.60 -17.33
CA MET A 215 -6.31 -11.91 -17.18
C MET A 215 -7.28 -13.04 -17.47
N GLN A 216 -8.48 -12.98 -16.89
CA GLN A 216 -9.53 -13.98 -17.09
C GLN A 216 -10.04 -14.04 -18.54
N SER A 217 -9.95 -12.93 -19.27
CA SER A 217 -10.41 -12.79 -20.66
C SER A 217 -9.33 -13.03 -21.72
N GLY A 218 -8.09 -13.36 -21.31
CA GLY A 218 -6.97 -13.54 -22.22
C GLY A 218 -6.51 -12.26 -22.96
N LEU A 219 -6.96 -11.08 -22.51
CA LEU A 219 -6.59 -9.79 -23.10
C LEU A 219 -5.29 -9.22 -22.55
N TYR A 220 -4.90 -9.64 -21.37
CA TYR A 220 -3.71 -9.16 -20.72
C TYR A 220 -2.55 -10.10 -21.01
N GLN A 221 -1.50 -9.55 -21.64
CA GLN A 221 -0.21 -10.22 -21.72
C GLN A 221 0.76 -9.46 -20.82
N PRO A 222 1.32 -10.11 -19.81
CA PRO A 222 2.29 -9.49 -18.93
C PRO A 222 3.61 -9.31 -19.70
N GLU A 223 3.77 -8.17 -20.34
CA GLU A 223 4.87 -7.90 -21.25
C GLU A 223 6.21 -7.79 -20.54
N LYS A 224 6.21 -7.40 -19.27
CA LYS A 224 7.41 -7.33 -18.41
C LYS A 224 7.01 -7.51 -16.96
N LEU A 225 6.72 -8.73 -16.57
CA LEU A 225 6.48 -9.02 -15.16
C LEU A 225 7.78 -8.94 -14.37
N THR A 226 7.71 -8.24 -13.26
CA THR A 226 8.80 -8.22 -12.29
C THR A 226 8.80 -9.45 -11.40
N MET A 227 7.70 -10.21 -11.37
CA MET A 227 7.56 -11.49 -10.67
C MET A 227 7.07 -12.56 -11.64
N VAL A 228 7.79 -13.67 -11.73
CA VAL A 228 7.42 -14.84 -12.54
C VAL A 228 6.48 -15.74 -11.76
N ASP A 229 6.78 -15.94 -10.49
CA ASP A 229 5.96 -16.68 -9.53
C ASP A 229 5.98 -16.02 -8.14
N ASN A 230 5.49 -16.71 -7.12
CA ASN A 230 5.42 -16.18 -5.77
C ASN A 230 6.79 -16.01 -5.10
N GLU A 231 7.85 -16.59 -5.64
CA GLU A 231 9.20 -16.58 -5.07
C GLU A 231 10.22 -15.85 -5.95
N TRP A 232 10.03 -15.92 -7.29
CA TRP A 232 10.96 -15.32 -8.23
C TRP A 232 10.54 -13.90 -8.63
N HIS A 233 11.47 -12.99 -8.43
CA HIS A 233 11.34 -11.58 -8.76
C HIS A 233 12.59 -11.13 -9.53
N ILE A 234 12.46 -10.15 -10.42
CA ILE A 234 13.61 -9.62 -11.17
C ILE A 234 14.75 -9.18 -10.23
N PHE A 235 14.43 -8.60 -9.08
CA PHE A 235 15.42 -8.20 -8.09
C PHE A 235 16.04 -9.39 -7.32
N SER A 236 15.36 -10.53 -7.16
CA SER A 236 15.97 -11.73 -6.62
C SER A 236 16.96 -12.34 -7.63
N ALA A 237 16.62 -12.35 -8.93
CA ALA A 237 17.56 -12.74 -9.99
C ALA A 237 18.80 -11.82 -10.02
N TYR A 238 18.60 -10.50 -9.91
CA TYR A 238 19.68 -9.54 -9.81
C TYR A 238 20.62 -9.85 -8.63
N ARG A 239 20.06 -10.06 -7.43
CA ARG A 239 20.89 -10.44 -6.27
C ARG A 239 21.67 -11.74 -6.48
N ALA A 240 21.02 -12.74 -7.04
CA ALA A 240 21.67 -14.04 -7.31
C ALA A 240 22.83 -13.91 -8.31
N ILE A 241 22.63 -13.14 -9.40
CA ILE A 241 23.65 -12.92 -10.44
C ILE A 241 24.86 -12.16 -9.89
N PHE A 242 24.63 -11.12 -9.07
CA PHE A 242 25.70 -10.26 -8.54
C PHE A 242 26.17 -10.65 -7.13
N GLY A 243 25.75 -11.80 -6.62
CA GLY A 243 26.18 -12.33 -5.33
C GLY A 243 25.79 -11.48 -4.13
N ILE A 244 24.70 -10.73 -4.23
CA ILE A 244 24.19 -9.88 -3.16
C ILE A 244 23.40 -10.74 -2.17
N GLY A 245 23.91 -10.89 -0.96
CA GLY A 245 23.30 -11.68 0.11
C GLY A 245 23.52 -11.04 1.48
N TYR A 246 22.82 -11.57 2.47
CA TYR A 246 22.84 -11.11 3.87
C TYR A 246 23.06 -12.29 4.82
N PRO A 247 24.21 -13.02 4.71
CA PRO A 247 24.46 -14.22 5.51
C PRO A 247 24.58 -13.93 7.01
N GLU A 248 24.86 -12.68 7.36
CA GLU A 248 24.97 -12.19 8.73
C GLU A 248 23.61 -11.88 9.38
N ILE A 249 22.52 -11.88 8.60
CA ILE A 249 21.17 -11.54 9.06
C ILE A 249 20.28 -12.78 8.95
N VAL A 250 19.57 -13.13 10.02
CA VAL A 250 18.62 -14.25 9.99
C VAL A 250 17.45 -13.90 9.07
N ALA A 251 17.21 -14.76 8.09
CA ALA A 251 16.07 -14.61 7.20
C ALA A 251 14.76 -14.99 7.90
N LEU A 252 13.66 -14.30 7.59
CA LEU A 252 12.33 -14.60 8.15
C LEU A 252 11.93 -16.07 7.97
N ARG A 253 12.23 -16.67 6.82
CA ARG A 253 11.94 -18.08 6.51
C ARG A 253 12.59 -19.07 7.46
N ASP A 254 13.69 -18.67 8.10
CA ASP A 254 14.47 -19.49 9.03
C ASP A 254 14.17 -19.14 10.50
N ALA A 255 13.47 -18.03 10.75
CA ALA A 255 13.29 -17.47 12.09
C ALA A 255 12.53 -18.41 13.05
N ALA A 256 11.60 -19.21 12.54
CA ALA A 256 10.84 -20.17 13.35
C ALA A 256 11.70 -21.36 13.87
N ALA A 257 12.92 -21.55 13.36
CA ALA A 257 13.85 -22.55 13.87
C ALA A 257 14.58 -22.12 15.14
N TYR A 258 14.45 -20.87 15.54
CA TYR A 258 15.04 -20.31 16.76
C TYR A 258 14.08 -20.42 17.96
N GLU A 259 14.62 -20.29 19.17
CA GLU A 259 13.81 -20.30 20.39
C GLU A 259 12.74 -19.21 20.36
N PRO A 260 11.51 -19.50 20.85
CA PRO A 260 10.44 -18.50 20.92
C PRO A 260 10.88 -17.22 21.65
N GLY A 261 10.59 -16.06 21.06
CA GLY A 261 10.99 -14.75 21.61
C GLY A 261 12.42 -14.31 21.26
N THR A 262 13.12 -15.08 20.42
CA THR A 262 14.40 -14.62 19.81
C THR A 262 14.14 -13.39 18.93
N PHE A 263 13.06 -13.39 18.19
CA PHE A 263 12.64 -12.28 17.35
C PHE A 263 11.24 -11.77 17.76
N ASP A 264 11.04 -10.46 17.76
CA ASP A 264 9.75 -9.80 17.95
C ASP A 264 9.39 -8.90 16.76
N THR A 265 10.36 -8.67 15.88
CA THR A 265 10.28 -7.71 14.77
C THR A 265 10.80 -8.34 13.47
N VAL A 266 10.05 -8.20 12.38
CA VAL A 266 10.55 -8.44 11.04
C VAL A 266 10.87 -7.10 10.36
N PHE A 267 12.09 -6.96 9.85
CA PHE A 267 12.46 -5.87 8.97
C PHE A 267 12.14 -6.24 7.54
N PHE A 268 11.30 -5.45 6.89
CA PHE A 268 10.88 -5.60 5.50
C PHE A 268 11.33 -4.39 4.68
N PRO A 269 12.58 -4.36 4.17
CA PRO A 269 13.12 -3.24 3.41
C PRO A 269 12.47 -3.09 2.02
N GLY A 270 11.85 -4.16 1.50
CA GLY A 270 11.31 -4.25 0.16
C GLY A 270 12.32 -4.74 -0.88
N CYS A 271 11.82 -5.49 -1.86
CA CYS A 271 12.62 -6.19 -2.87
C CYS A 271 13.60 -5.30 -3.65
N SER A 272 13.25 -4.03 -3.87
CA SER A 272 14.12 -3.08 -4.56
C SER A 272 15.33 -2.70 -3.71
N LEU A 273 15.11 -2.27 -2.47
CA LEU A 273 16.18 -1.74 -1.60
C LEU A 273 17.22 -2.81 -1.28
N VAL A 274 16.80 -4.03 -0.93
CA VAL A 274 17.73 -5.16 -0.66
C VAL A 274 18.59 -5.53 -1.86
N SER A 275 18.20 -5.12 -3.06
CA SER A 275 18.90 -5.46 -4.29
C SER A 275 19.89 -4.40 -4.71
N TYR A 276 19.46 -3.14 -4.83
CA TYR A 276 20.35 -2.10 -5.33
C TYR A 276 21.02 -1.25 -4.25
N ALA A 277 20.65 -1.43 -2.97
CA ALA A 277 21.25 -0.69 -1.85
C ALA A 277 21.62 -1.62 -0.67
N PRO A 278 22.45 -2.66 -0.89
CA PRO A 278 22.74 -3.66 0.14
C PRO A 278 23.40 -3.03 1.38
N ASP A 279 24.32 -2.10 1.20
CA ASP A 279 25.02 -1.47 2.32
C ASP A 279 24.10 -0.57 3.15
N LEU A 280 23.19 0.14 2.48
CA LEU A 280 22.17 0.94 3.18
C LEU A 280 21.19 0.03 3.93
N THR A 281 20.84 -1.13 3.37
CA THR A 281 20.02 -2.15 4.04
C THR A 281 20.71 -2.67 5.31
N ARG A 282 22.01 -2.98 5.24
CA ARG A 282 22.81 -3.38 6.40
C ARG A 282 22.89 -2.29 7.46
N ARG A 283 23.09 -1.05 7.02
CA ARG A 283 23.15 0.10 7.93
C ARG A 283 21.87 0.30 8.72
N VAL A 284 20.71 0.07 8.10
CA VAL A 284 19.42 0.06 8.81
C VAL A 284 19.36 -1.09 9.81
N GLY A 285 19.84 -2.28 9.45
CA GLY A 285 19.92 -3.43 10.35
C GLY A 285 20.79 -3.16 11.57
N GLU A 286 21.95 -2.54 11.39
CA GLU A 286 22.82 -2.09 12.48
C GLU A 286 22.09 -1.12 13.41
N TRP A 287 21.34 -0.18 12.84
CA TRP A 287 20.53 0.77 13.60
C TRP A 287 19.45 0.05 14.41
N LEU A 288 18.73 -0.91 13.82
CA LEU A 288 17.71 -1.70 14.53
C LEU A 288 18.31 -2.44 15.73
N THR A 289 19.51 -3.01 15.54
CA THR A 289 20.24 -3.69 16.64
C THR A 289 20.64 -2.70 17.74
N ALA A 290 21.22 -1.55 17.37
CA ALA A 290 21.61 -0.50 18.33
C ALA A 290 20.39 0.09 19.05
N ALA A 291 19.24 0.17 18.39
CA ALA A 291 17.99 0.58 18.97
C ALA A 291 17.32 -0.48 19.87
N GLY A 292 17.92 -1.68 19.98
CA GLY A 292 17.49 -2.74 20.89
C GLY A 292 16.36 -3.62 20.37
N PHE A 293 16.12 -3.67 19.06
CA PHE A 293 15.15 -4.58 18.46
C PHE A 293 15.70 -5.99 18.31
N LYS A 294 14.84 -6.98 18.55
CA LYS A 294 15.11 -8.40 18.27
C LYS A 294 14.50 -8.71 16.89
N TRP A 295 15.29 -8.60 15.86
CA TRP A 295 14.79 -8.59 14.50
C TRP A 295 15.39 -9.67 13.61
N CYS A 296 14.61 -10.10 12.63
CA CYS A 296 15.03 -10.84 11.45
C CYS A 296 14.61 -10.07 10.20
N MET A 297 15.03 -10.49 9.00
CA MET A 297 14.74 -9.79 7.75
C MET A 297 13.97 -10.67 6.78
N SER A 298 12.99 -10.08 6.10
CA SER A 298 12.45 -10.65 4.87
C SER A 298 12.99 -9.89 3.66
N ASP A 299 13.62 -10.61 2.75
CA ASP A 299 14.09 -10.11 1.45
C ASP A 299 13.09 -10.40 0.32
N ASP A 300 11.87 -10.82 0.68
CA ASP A 300 10.79 -11.11 -0.25
C ASP A 300 10.18 -9.85 -0.87
N CYS A 301 9.34 -10.05 -1.89
CA CYS A 301 8.48 -9.01 -2.45
C CYS A 301 7.15 -8.97 -1.70
N CYS A 302 6.55 -7.78 -1.55
CA CYS A 302 5.19 -7.65 -1.01
C CYS A 302 4.07 -8.16 -1.94
N GLY A 303 4.39 -8.62 -3.15
CA GLY A 303 3.41 -9.11 -4.13
C GLY A 303 2.67 -8.00 -4.91
N SER A 304 2.96 -6.73 -4.69
CA SER A 304 2.31 -5.63 -5.41
C SER A 304 2.45 -5.70 -6.95
N PRO A 305 3.57 -6.18 -7.53
CA PRO A 305 3.66 -6.40 -8.98
C PRO A 305 2.65 -7.44 -9.49
N LEU A 306 2.40 -8.51 -8.76
CA LEU A 306 1.37 -9.51 -9.11
C LEU A 306 -0.03 -8.89 -9.08
N MET A 307 -0.34 -8.09 -8.04
CA MET A 307 -1.60 -7.34 -7.96
C MET A 307 -1.77 -6.38 -9.14
N SER A 308 -0.70 -5.67 -9.50
CA SER A 308 -0.69 -4.74 -10.63
C SER A 308 -0.92 -5.43 -11.97
N ALA A 309 -0.52 -6.68 -12.08
CA ALA A 309 -0.69 -7.50 -13.28
C ALA A 309 -2.03 -8.24 -13.32
N GLY A 310 -2.82 -8.22 -12.24
CA GLY A 310 -4.12 -8.93 -12.16
C GLY A 310 -4.04 -10.36 -11.61
N PHE A 311 -2.89 -10.79 -11.12
CA PHE A 311 -2.69 -12.12 -10.50
C PHE A 311 -3.03 -12.09 -9.00
N PHE A 312 -4.27 -11.82 -8.67
CA PHE A 312 -4.70 -11.59 -7.28
C PHE A 312 -4.53 -12.83 -6.40
N ASP A 313 -4.93 -14.01 -6.88
CA ASP A 313 -4.80 -15.26 -6.12
C ASP A 313 -3.33 -15.59 -5.81
N ARG A 314 -2.43 -15.35 -6.78
CA ARG A 314 -0.99 -15.56 -6.60
C ARG A 314 -0.40 -14.56 -5.60
N ALA A 315 -0.81 -13.30 -5.66
CA ALA A 315 -0.39 -12.27 -4.71
C ALA A 315 -0.88 -12.59 -3.30
N ALA A 316 -2.11 -13.09 -3.18
CA ALA A 316 -2.70 -13.52 -1.92
C ALA A 316 -1.93 -14.68 -1.30
N ALA A 317 -1.70 -15.75 -2.07
CA ALA A 317 -0.97 -16.93 -1.60
C ALA A 317 0.48 -16.57 -1.18
N HIS A 318 1.13 -15.66 -1.92
CA HIS A 318 2.47 -15.21 -1.57
C HIS A 318 2.50 -14.44 -0.23
N ARG A 319 1.54 -13.55 0.00
CA ARG A 319 1.45 -12.79 1.25
C ARG A 319 1.06 -13.67 2.44
N GLU A 320 0.16 -14.63 2.21
CA GLU A 320 -0.22 -15.59 3.25
C GLU A 320 0.99 -16.43 3.70
N LYS A 321 1.85 -16.87 2.76
CA LYS A 321 3.11 -17.56 3.08
C LYS A 321 4.00 -16.70 3.99
N ILE A 322 4.17 -15.41 3.68
CA ILE A 322 4.95 -14.49 4.53
C ILE A 322 4.29 -14.35 5.91
N PHE A 323 2.98 -14.22 5.95
CA PHE A 323 2.24 -14.09 7.21
C PHE A 323 2.35 -15.34 8.09
N GLU A 324 2.27 -16.54 7.50
CA GLU A 324 2.49 -17.80 8.23
C GLU A 324 3.92 -17.90 8.80
N GLN A 325 4.94 -17.45 8.08
CA GLN A 325 6.31 -17.38 8.59
C GLN A 325 6.42 -16.42 9.79
N ILE A 326 5.78 -15.25 9.71
CA ILE A 326 5.73 -14.26 10.81
C ILE A 326 5.05 -14.87 12.05
N LYS A 327 3.90 -15.52 11.87
CA LYS A 327 3.19 -16.20 12.97
C LYS A 327 4.00 -17.34 13.58
N ALA A 328 4.61 -18.17 12.74
CA ALA A 328 5.44 -19.29 13.20
C ALA A 328 6.65 -18.84 14.03
N ALA A 329 7.23 -17.68 13.70
CA ALA A 329 8.32 -17.08 14.45
C ALA A 329 7.86 -16.30 15.71
N GLY A 330 6.54 -16.15 15.93
CA GLY A 330 5.99 -15.38 17.06
C GLY A 330 6.25 -13.88 16.97
N ILE A 331 6.45 -13.35 15.76
CA ILE A 331 6.74 -11.95 15.51
C ILE A 331 5.45 -11.14 15.59
N THR A 332 5.50 -9.99 16.24
CA THR A 332 4.33 -9.10 16.46
C THR A 332 4.46 -7.74 15.78
N ARG A 333 5.62 -7.44 15.19
CA ARG A 333 5.90 -6.15 14.54
C ARG A 333 6.56 -6.35 13.18
N MET A 334 6.15 -5.54 12.21
CA MET A 334 6.81 -5.40 10.92
C MET A 334 7.27 -3.95 10.72
N VAL A 335 8.54 -3.76 10.39
CA VAL A 335 9.12 -2.46 10.05
C VAL A 335 9.31 -2.39 8.54
N THR A 336 8.67 -1.41 7.89
CA THR A 336 8.71 -1.26 6.43
C THR A 336 9.42 0.02 6.00
N VAL A 337 10.22 -0.06 4.93
CA VAL A 337 10.83 1.13 4.28
C VAL A 337 9.90 1.70 3.22
N CYS A 338 9.31 0.84 2.39
CA CYS A 338 8.45 1.23 1.28
C CYS A 338 7.00 1.43 1.74
N PRO A 339 6.39 2.61 1.48
CA PRO A 339 4.98 2.83 1.80
C PRO A 339 4.04 1.83 1.11
N GLY A 340 4.36 1.43 -0.13
CA GLY A 340 3.57 0.43 -0.86
C GLY A 340 3.61 -0.94 -0.20
N CYS A 341 4.77 -1.39 0.30
CA CYS A 341 4.85 -2.64 1.05
C CYS A 341 4.01 -2.57 2.33
N GLY A 342 4.09 -1.47 3.08
CA GLY A 342 3.30 -1.27 4.29
C GLY A 342 1.79 -1.30 4.02
N GLU A 343 1.34 -0.66 2.93
CA GLU A 343 -0.07 -0.66 2.51
C GLU A 343 -0.57 -2.06 2.15
N GLU A 344 0.21 -2.81 1.35
CA GLU A 344 -0.15 -4.15 0.91
C GLU A 344 -0.24 -5.16 2.08
N PHE A 345 0.65 -5.07 3.06
CA PHE A 345 0.59 -5.92 4.25
C PHE A 345 -0.48 -5.48 5.25
N ALA A 346 -0.73 -4.17 5.38
CA ALA A 346 -1.78 -3.68 6.25
C ALA A 346 -3.17 -4.20 5.86
N GLU A 347 -3.41 -4.45 4.57
CA GLU A 347 -4.66 -5.04 4.09
C GLU A 347 -4.88 -6.47 4.60
N LEU A 348 -3.82 -7.23 4.83
CA LEU A 348 -3.90 -8.64 5.24
C LEU A 348 -3.76 -8.82 6.76
N MET A 349 -2.82 -8.14 7.40
CA MET A 349 -2.34 -8.54 8.73
C MET A 349 -2.31 -7.42 9.78
N ALA A 350 -2.84 -6.21 9.50
CA ALA A 350 -2.80 -5.11 10.48
C ALA A 350 -3.61 -5.37 11.76
N ASP A 351 -4.48 -6.36 11.77
CA ASP A 351 -5.23 -6.75 12.97
C ASP A 351 -4.40 -7.66 13.90
N ASP A 352 -3.35 -8.30 13.38
CA ASP A 352 -2.51 -9.28 14.07
C ASP A 352 -1.10 -8.75 14.36
N ILE A 353 -0.59 -7.85 13.52
CA ILE A 353 0.81 -7.38 13.54
C ILE A 353 0.83 -5.86 13.44
N ASP A 354 1.68 -5.23 14.25
CA ASP A 354 1.92 -3.79 14.21
C ASP A 354 2.87 -3.45 13.04
N ILE A 355 2.33 -2.81 11.99
CA ILE A 355 3.10 -2.42 10.80
C ILE A 355 3.51 -0.96 10.94
N ILE A 356 4.82 -0.74 11.08
CA ILE A 356 5.40 0.57 11.38
C ILE A 356 6.28 1.03 10.21
N PRO A 357 6.06 2.23 9.67
CA PRO A 357 7.01 2.90 8.78
C PRO A 357 8.35 3.14 9.49
N LEU A 358 9.46 2.75 8.87
CA LEU A 358 10.79 2.95 9.46
C LEU A 358 11.07 4.41 9.88
N PRO A 359 10.72 5.46 9.12
CA PRO A 359 10.96 6.84 9.58
C PRO A 359 10.14 7.22 10.82
N GLU A 360 8.96 6.62 11.03
CA GLU A 360 8.18 6.78 12.25
C GLU A 360 8.88 6.12 13.44
N LEU A 361 9.38 4.90 13.24
CA LEU A 361 10.16 4.18 14.24
C LEU A 361 11.46 4.92 14.61
N ILE A 362 12.18 5.48 13.62
CA ILE A 362 13.38 6.29 13.86
C ILE A 362 13.04 7.50 14.74
N LEU A 363 11.94 8.18 14.47
CA LEU A 363 11.54 9.36 15.23
C LEU A 363 11.10 9.03 16.66
N GLU A 364 10.37 7.95 16.84
CA GLU A 364 9.89 7.51 18.16
C GLU A 364 11.04 6.95 19.00
N ARG A 365 11.75 5.98 18.46
CA ARG A 365 12.83 5.29 19.17
C ARG A 365 14.03 6.21 19.38
N GLY A 366 14.36 7.07 18.43
CA GLY A 366 15.41 8.07 18.58
C GLY A 366 15.17 8.98 19.79
N ARG A 367 13.94 9.43 20.02
CA ARG A 367 13.58 10.21 21.23
C ARG A 367 13.76 9.42 22.52
N GLU A 368 13.54 8.10 22.50
CA GLU A 368 13.79 7.25 23.65
C GLU A 368 15.29 7.09 23.93
N MET A 369 16.08 6.90 22.86
CA MET A 369 17.54 6.80 22.94
C MET A 369 18.16 8.13 23.44
N GLU A 370 17.66 9.28 22.97
CA GLU A 370 18.07 10.60 23.47
C GLU A 370 17.81 10.74 24.97
N ARG A 371 16.61 10.37 25.43
CA ARG A 371 16.27 10.42 26.86
C ARG A 371 17.18 9.51 27.68
N ALA A 372 17.45 8.31 27.19
CA ALA A 372 18.36 7.37 27.86
C ALA A 372 19.81 7.90 27.92
N ALA A 373 20.22 8.65 26.91
CA ALA A 373 21.53 9.30 26.84
C ALA A 373 21.59 10.63 27.61
N GLY A 374 20.49 11.09 28.20
CA GLY A 374 20.43 12.35 28.95
C GLY A 374 20.52 13.62 28.09
N VAL A 375 20.08 13.56 26.83
CA VAL A 375 20.06 14.74 25.94
C VAL A 375 19.06 15.76 26.49
N ALA A 376 19.53 16.99 26.73
CA ALA A 376 18.69 18.09 27.21
C ALA A 376 17.74 18.59 26.11
N LEU A 377 16.51 18.95 26.52
CA LEU A 377 15.48 19.44 25.62
C LEU A 377 15.12 20.89 25.94
N ARG A 378 14.91 21.68 24.90
CA ARG A 378 14.31 23.03 24.98
C ARG A 378 12.82 22.95 25.35
N ALA A 379 12.23 24.09 25.67
CA ALA A 379 10.81 24.19 26.03
C ALA A 379 9.87 23.72 24.92
N ASP A 380 10.29 23.79 23.64
CA ASP A 380 9.54 23.29 22.47
C ASP A 380 9.69 21.78 22.24
N GLY A 381 10.43 21.08 23.13
CA GLY A 381 10.69 19.63 23.04
C GLY A 381 11.75 19.24 22.01
N MET A 382 12.44 20.22 21.41
CA MET A 382 13.57 19.96 20.53
C MET A 382 14.87 19.81 21.35
N PRO A 383 15.89 19.05 20.87
CA PRO A 383 17.16 18.92 21.56
C PRO A 383 17.88 20.27 21.63
N GLU A 384 18.53 20.56 22.76
CA GLU A 384 19.40 21.73 22.90
C GLU A 384 20.69 21.56 22.09
N ASP A 385 21.28 20.36 22.14
CA ASP A 385 22.43 19.94 21.34
C ASP A 385 21.96 18.91 20.30
N VAL A 386 21.86 19.36 19.05
CA VAL A 386 21.43 18.53 17.91
C VAL A 386 22.46 17.43 17.61
N ASP A 387 23.76 17.71 17.71
CA ASP A 387 24.79 16.71 17.44
C ASP A 387 24.79 15.59 18.48
N ALA A 388 24.54 15.95 19.75
CA ALA A 388 24.35 14.93 20.79
C ALA A 388 23.11 14.08 20.54
N ALA A 389 22.00 14.70 20.11
CA ALA A 389 20.77 13.99 19.76
C ALA A 389 20.95 13.05 18.56
N VAL A 390 21.63 13.51 17.52
CA VAL A 390 21.97 12.70 16.32
C VAL A 390 22.79 11.48 16.71
N ARG A 391 23.85 11.68 17.50
CA ARG A 391 24.68 10.57 18.00
C ARG A 391 23.88 9.60 18.85
N ALA A 392 23.08 10.13 19.78
CA ALA A 392 22.25 9.31 20.66
C ALA A 392 21.21 8.49 19.86
N ALA A 393 20.60 9.07 18.83
CA ALA A 393 19.66 8.40 17.95
C ALA A 393 20.31 7.42 16.95
N GLY A 394 21.65 7.30 16.92
CA GLY A 394 22.39 6.41 16.02
C GLY A 394 22.33 6.81 14.56
N LEU A 395 22.08 8.09 14.26
CA LEU A 395 22.02 8.64 12.91
C LEU A 395 23.36 9.21 12.46
N SER A 396 23.54 9.32 11.15
CA SER A 396 24.72 9.92 10.51
C SER A 396 24.27 10.75 9.30
N PRO A 397 23.57 11.86 9.53
CA PRO A 397 22.89 12.56 8.44
C PRO A 397 23.85 13.19 7.44
N SER A 398 23.45 13.18 6.16
CA SER A 398 24.13 13.89 5.08
C SER A 398 24.01 15.40 5.26
N ASN A 399 25.03 16.12 4.81
CA ASN A 399 25.01 17.59 4.79
C ASN A 399 24.46 18.09 3.46
N VAL A 400 23.19 18.48 3.45
CA VAL A 400 22.52 19.10 2.30
C VAL A 400 21.90 20.43 2.71
N PRO A 401 21.92 21.48 1.87
CA PRO A 401 21.43 22.81 2.27
C PRO A 401 19.91 22.91 2.29
N SER A 402 19.25 22.28 1.33
CA SER A 402 17.78 22.28 1.23
C SER A 402 17.25 21.04 0.55
N VAL A 403 16.05 20.65 0.96
CA VAL A 403 15.37 19.47 0.40
C VAL A 403 13.93 19.79 0.02
N THR A 404 13.42 19.09 -0.97
CA THR A 404 11.98 18.91 -1.17
C THR A 404 11.62 17.45 -1.00
N VAL A 405 10.47 17.15 -0.36
CA VAL A 405 10.05 15.77 -0.08
C VAL A 405 8.95 15.36 -1.05
N PHE A 406 9.26 14.37 -1.89
CA PHE A 406 8.28 13.74 -2.78
C PHE A 406 7.49 12.68 -2.02
N ASP A 407 6.25 13.00 -1.70
CA ASP A 407 5.34 12.08 -1.03
C ASP A 407 4.93 10.93 -1.96
N SER A 408 4.99 9.69 -1.48
CA SER A 408 4.59 8.52 -2.27
C SER A 408 3.07 8.49 -2.49
N CYS A 409 2.65 7.96 -3.65
CA CYS A 409 1.24 7.71 -3.92
C CYS A 409 0.60 6.72 -2.92
N HIS A 410 1.36 5.80 -2.36
CA HIS A 410 0.92 4.87 -1.32
C HIS A 410 0.82 5.50 0.07
N ASP A 411 1.47 6.65 0.32
CA ASP A 411 1.34 7.43 1.55
C ASP A 411 0.22 8.49 1.48
N ARG A 412 -0.50 8.56 0.36
CA ARG A 412 -1.54 9.57 0.05
C ARG A 412 -2.67 9.61 1.08
N HIS A 413 -3.05 8.46 1.62
CA HIS A 413 -4.24 8.34 2.46
C HIS A 413 -3.98 8.69 3.92
N ASP A 414 -2.93 8.15 4.51
CA ASP A 414 -2.61 8.34 5.92
C ASP A 414 -1.44 9.30 6.16
N GLY A 415 -0.53 9.46 5.21
CA GLY A 415 0.60 10.37 5.25
C GLY A 415 1.60 10.08 6.38
N ARG A 416 1.67 8.84 6.88
CA ARG A 416 2.53 8.45 8.01
C ARG A 416 4.01 8.62 7.68
N HIS A 417 4.46 8.08 6.53
CA HIS A 417 5.85 8.18 6.09
C HIS A 417 6.27 9.64 5.90
N GLY A 418 5.49 10.41 5.15
CA GLY A 418 5.83 11.80 4.82
C GLY A 418 5.89 12.70 6.05
N ARG A 419 4.97 12.51 7.03
CA ARG A 419 5.03 13.22 8.30
C ARG A 419 6.25 12.84 9.12
N ALA A 420 6.58 11.56 9.19
CA ALA A 420 7.69 11.06 9.97
C ALA A 420 9.03 11.51 9.38
N ILE A 421 9.23 11.43 8.06
CA ILE A 421 10.43 11.93 7.38
C ILE A 421 10.65 13.42 7.70
N ARG A 422 9.61 14.25 7.54
CA ARG A 422 9.70 15.67 7.89
C ARG A 422 9.96 15.89 9.38
N GLY A 423 9.47 14.99 10.23
CA GLY A 423 9.77 14.99 11.67
C GLY A 423 11.22 14.71 11.98
N VAL A 424 11.83 13.70 11.34
CA VAL A 424 13.26 13.37 11.47
C VAL A 424 14.13 14.52 10.96
N LEU A 425 13.82 15.07 9.78
CA LEU A 425 14.55 16.22 9.21
C LEU A 425 14.55 17.40 10.19
N ARG A 426 13.38 17.81 10.70
CA ARG A 426 13.29 18.94 11.63
C ARG A 426 14.03 18.71 12.95
N ARG A 427 14.04 17.47 13.46
CA ARG A 427 14.63 17.15 14.75
C ARG A 427 16.13 16.99 14.69
N TYR A 428 16.63 16.25 13.70
CA TYR A 428 18.02 15.81 13.61
C TYR A 428 18.83 16.54 12.55
N MET A 429 18.16 17.29 11.66
CA MET A 429 18.78 18.06 10.58
C MET A 429 18.16 19.48 10.49
N PRO A 430 18.07 20.23 11.60
CA PRO A 430 17.36 21.52 11.60
C PRO A 430 18.00 22.59 10.73
N GLN A 431 19.26 22.40 10.29
CA GLN A 431 19.97 23.25 9.35
C GLN A 431 19.46 23.09 7.90
N VAL A 432 18.77 21.97 7.60
CA VAL A 432 18.27 21.69 6.27
C VAL A 432 16.93 22.40 6.05
N GLU A 433 16.88 23.26 5.04
CA GLU A 433 15.64 23.93 4.67
C GLU A 433 14.70 22.97 3.92
N ILE A 434 13.47 22.79 4.40
CA ILE A 434 12.45 22.00 3.71
C ILE A 434 11.60 22.93 2.85
N ARG A 435 11.71 22.81 1.53
CA ARG A 435 10.92 23.53 0.52
C ARG A 435 9.88 22.58 -0.05
N GLU A 436 8.63 22.84 0.26
CA GLU A 436 7.53 21.92 -0.09
C GLU A 436 7.08 22.10 -1.54
N MET A 437 6.81 20.98 -2.22
CA MET A 437 6.08 20.96 -3.49
C MET A 437 4.65 21.47 -3.32
N ASP A 438 4.06 22.04 -4.36
CA ASP A 438 2.63 22.36 -4.39
C ASP A 438 1.77 21.09 -4.39
N GLU A 439 2.14 20.13 -5.24
CA GLU A 439 1.49 18.81 -5.37
C GLU A 439 2.10 17.81 -4.37
N ARG A 440 1.71 17.91 -3.10
CA ARG A 440 2.25 17.08 -2.00
C ARG A 440 1.17 16.36 -1.21
N ARG A 441 1.57 15.41 -0.36
CA ARG A 441 0.67 14.66 0.52
C ARG A 441 -0.48 14.03 -0.27
N LYS A 442 -1.72 14.35 0.08
CA LYS A 442 -2.92 13.86 -0.62
C LYS A 442 -2.94 14.21 -2.11
N GLN A 443 -2.33 15.34 -2.50
CA GLN A 443 -2.26 15.80 -3.88
C GLN A 443 -1.00 15.35 -4.62
N THR A 444 -0.11 14.56 -3.97
CA THR A 444 1.17 14.17 -4.56
C THR A 444 1.02 13.60 -5.96
N LEU A 445 1.98 13.90 -6.81
CA LEU A 445 2.12 13.36 -8.16
C LEU A 445 2.39 11.84 -8.14
N CYS A 446 2.59 11.26 -9.29
CA CYS A 446 2.98 9.86 -9.46
C CYS A 446 4.31 9.77 -10.22
N CYS A 447 5.24 8.96 -9.73
CA CYS A 447 6.50 8.69 -10.44
C CYS A 447 6.34 7.79 -11.68
N GLY A 448 5.16 7.22 -11.92
CA GLY A 448 4.89 6.39 -13.08
C GLY A 448 5.29 4.92 -12.98
N ALA A 449 5.98 4.49 -11.92
CA ALA A 449 6.54 3.14 -11.81
C ALA A 449 5.50 2.03 -11.53
N GLY A 450 4.34 2.39 -10.95
CA GLY A 450 3.31 1.41 -10.59
C GLY A 450 2.55 0.82 -11.78
N GLY A 451 1.75 -0.21 -11.53
CA GLY A 451 0.80 -0.76 -12.50
C GLY A 451 1.41 -1.51 -13.68
N ALA A 452 2.69 -1.87 -13.62
CA ALA A 452 3.45 -2.48 -14.73
C ALA A 452 3.41 -1.64 -16.04
N VAL A 453 3.19 -0.32 -15.91
CA VAL A 453 2.97 0.57 -17.05
C VAL A 453 4.23 0.75 -17.89
N ALA A 454 5.41 0.77 -17.27
CA ALA A 454 6.68 0.93 -18.01
C ALA A 454 6.93 -0.17 -19.06
N GLY A 455 6.38 -1.38 -18.84
CA GLY A 455 6.43 -2.47 -19.81
C GLY A 455 5.46 -2.29 -20.98
N TYR A 456 4.37 -1.56 -20.79
CA TYR A 456 3.33 -1.34 -21.79
C TYR A 456 3.51 0.01 -22.53
N ASP A 457 3.76 1.08 -21.79
CA ASP A 457 3.94 2.44 -22.30
C ASP A 457 5.03 3.16 -21.48
N PRO A 458 6.31 3.00 -21.85
CA PRO A 458 7.42 3.64 -21.13
C PRO A 458 7.36 5.18 -21.22
N ASP A 459 6.80 5.73 -22.30
CA ASP A 459 6.75 7.18 -22.50
C ASP A 459 5.85 7.87 -21.46
N ILE A 460 4.74 7.24 -21.07
CA ILE A 460 3.90 7.81 -20.01
C ILE A 460 4.58 7.76 -18.64
N THR A 461 5.36 6.70 -18.36
CA THR A 461 6.19 6.63 -17.17
C THR A 461 7.19 7.78 -17.15
N LYS A 462 7.91 7.99 -18.24
CA LYS A 462 8.86 9.08 -18.41
C LYS A 462 8.20 10.45 -18.18
N ARG A 463 7.08 10.74 -18.83
CA ARG A 463 6.36 12.01 -18.65
C ARG A 463 5.97 12.25 -17.19
N ARG A 464 5.55 11.21 -16.46
CA ARG A 464 5.19 11.31 -15.04
C ARG A 464 6.36 11.61 -14.15
N VAL A 465 7.47 10.91 -14.35
CA VAL A 465 8.72 11.19 -13.62
C VAL A 465 9.15 12.61 -13.87
N MET A 466 9.20 13.02 -15.14
CA MET A 466 9.64 14.38 -15.48
C MET A 466 8.73 15.45 -14.88
N ARG A 467 7.43 15.19 -14.74
CA ARG A 467 6.53 16.10 -14.03
C ARG A 467 6.88 16.23 -12.54
N VAL A 468 7.30 15.12 -11.88
CA VAL A 468 7.79 15.17 -10.50
C VAL A 468 9.09 15.97 -10.41
N VAL A 469 10.00 15.77 -11.35
CA VAL A 469 11.29 16.49 -11.40
C VAL A 469 11.08 17.98 -11.64
N ASP A 470 10.20 18.36 -12.59
CA ASP A 470 9.88 19.76 -12.87
C ASP A 470 9.23 20.45 -11.64
N GLU A 471 8.35 19.75 -10.93
CA GLU A 471 7.74 20.24 -9.70
C GLU A 471 8.80 20.41 -8.59
N ALA A 472 9.72 19.47 -8.44
CA ALA A 472 10.80 19.55 -7.49
C ALA A 472 11.74 20.73 -7.79
N HIS A 473 12.11 20.95 -9.05
CA HIS A 473 12.90 22.12 -9.49
C HIS A 473 12.18 23.44 -9.18
N SER A 474 10.85 23.49 -9.32
CA SER A 474 10.08 24.71 -9.04
C SER A 474 10.20 25.18 -7.59
N THR A 475 10.50 24.27 -6.65
CA THR A 475 10.71 24.62 -5.24
C THR A 475 12.02 25.35 -4.98
N GLY A 476 12.97 25.25 -5.91
CA GLY A 476 14.36 25.74 -5.74
C GLY A 476 15.16 24.97 -4.69
N ALA A 477 14.70 23.79 -4.25
CA ALA A 477 15.49 22.92 -3.37
C ALA A 477 16.64 22.27 -4.12
N ASN A 478 17.75 22.02 -3.42
CA ASN A 478 18.92 21.38 -4.02
C ASN A 478 18.71 19.88 -4.22
N THR A 479 18.00 19.22 -3.32
CA THR A 479 17.88 17.77 -3.28
C THR A 479 16.41 17.34 -3.19
N LEU A 480 16.04 16.36 -4.01
CA LEU A 480 14.73 15.68 -3.96
C LEU A 480 14.82 14.45 -3.07
N VAL A 481 14.06 14.44 -1.99
CA VAL A 481 13.98 13.30 -1.07
C VAL A 481 12.78 12.44 -1.40
N THR A 482 13.03 11.18 -1.69
CA THR A 482 11.99 10.18 -1.95
C THR A 482 11.78 9.27 -0.73
N MET A 483 10.56 8.76 -0.54
CA MET A 483 10.26 7.80 0.52
C MET A 483 10.08 6.37 0.02
N CYS A 484 9.78 6.20 -1.25
CA CYS A 484 9.56 4.89 -1.87
C CYS A 484 10.79 4.48 -2.67
N PRO A 485 11.40 3.30 -2.39
CA PRO A 485 12.57 2.82 -3.13
C PRO A 485 12.35 2.71 -4.65
N THR A 486 11.14 2.36 -5.07
CA THR A 486 10.79 2.32 -6.50
C THR A 486 10.77 3.72 -7.12
N CYS A 487 10.29 4.73 -6.40
CA CYS A 487 10.34 6.12 -6.88
C CYS A 487 11.79 6.61 -6.99
N THR A 488 12.66 6.27 -6.01
CA THR A 488 14.09 6.59 -6.06
C THR A 488 14.73 6.02 -7.33
N TYR A 489 14.52 4.72 -7.56
CA TYR A 489 15.01 4.02 -8.75
C TYR A 489 14.55 4.70 -10.05
N THR A 490 13.25 4.99 -10.16
CA THR A 490 12.67 5.52 -11.41
C THR A 490 13.19 6.93 -11.71
N ILE A 491 13.36 7.78 -10.68
CA ILE A 491 13.93 9.12 -10.85
C ILE A 491 15.42 9.03 -11.22
N ALA A 492 16.18 8.17 -10.55
CA ALA A 492 17.59 7.95 -10.86
C ALA A 492 17.77 7.44 -12.31
N GLN A 493 16.89 6.55 -12.78
CA GLN A 493 16.91 6.05 -14.14
C GLN A 493 16.65 7.16 -15.19
N GLU A 494 15.71 8.05 -14.93
CA GLU A 494 15.45 9.18 -15.83
C GLU A 494 16.58 10.21 -15.82
N ASN A 495 17.23 10.42 -14.68
CA ASN A 495 18.40 11.30 -14.59
C ASN A 495 19.53 10.88 -15.53
N LEU A 496 19.69 9.57 -15.83
CA LEU A 496 20.73 9.10 -16.76
C LEU A 496 20.54 9.60 -18.19
N SER A 497 19.29 9.80 -18.60
CA SER A 497 18.92 10.21 -19.97
C SER A 497 18.45 11.65 -20.06
N ALA A 498 18.34 12.34 -18.93
CA ALA A 498 17.90 13.73 -18.88
C ALA A 498 19.00 14.69 -19.35
N ALA A 499 18.57 15.82 -19.93
CA ALA A 499 19.48 16.94 -20.18
C ALA A 499 20.01 17.48 -18.84
N PRO A 500 21.27 17.96 -18.78
CA PRO A 500 21.92 18.35 -17.52
C PRO A 500 21.11 19.32 -16.65
N GLU A 501 20.39 20.25 -17.29
CA GLU A 501 19.55 21.24 -16.60
C GLU A 501 18.25 20.64 -16.00
N ARG A 502 17.92 19.41 -16.35
CA ARG A 502 16.77 18.66 -15.85
C ARG A 502 17.14 17.55 -14.89
N VAL A 503 18.42 17.31 -14.68
CA VAL A 503 18.89 16.36 -13.65
C VAL A 503 18.63 16.97 -12.28
N ILE A 504 18.03 16.17 -11.38
CA ILE A 504 17.85 16.56 -9.99
C ILE A 504 18.65 15.64 -9.08
N ASP A 505 19.38 16.22 -8.14
CA ASP A 505 20.00 15.44 -7.06
C ASP A 505 18.89 14.77 -6.25
N SER A 506 18.79 13.43 -6.29
CA SER A 506 17.69 12.69 -5.70
C SER A 506 18.18 11.53 -4.84
N HIS A 507 17.66 11.47 -3.62
CA HIS A 507 18.03 10.46 -2.62
C HIS A 507 16.80 9.82 -1.99
N ASN A 508 16.93 8.54 -1.62
CA ASN A 508 16.01 7.97 -0.65
C ASN A 508 16.25 8.64 0.72
N TYR A 509 15.23 8.84 1.51
CA TYR A 509 15.36 9.44 2.85
C TYR A 509 16.40 8.73 3.74
N LEU A 510 16.61 7.42 3.54
CA LEU A 510 17.62 6.66 4.27
C LEU A 510 19.03 7.12 3.95
N GLU A 511 19.31 7.50 2.70
CA GLU A 511 20.63 8.02 2.30
C GLU A 511 20.95 9.30 3.09
N LEU A 512 19.93 10.15 3.28
CA LEU A 512 20.12 11.37 4.08
C LEU A 512 20.31 11.07 5.56
N PHE A 513 19.53 10.13 6.12
CA PHE A 513 19.55 9.86 7.56
C PHE A 513 20.78 9.09 8.01
N PHE A 514 21.34 8.25 7.14
CA PHE A 514 22.50 7.40 7.42
C PHE A 514 23.78 7.84 6.72
N GLY A 515 23.75 8.89 5.91
CA GLY A 515 24.94 9.44 5.25
C GLY A 515 25.61 8.49 4.25
N GLN A 516 24.82 7.59 3.66
CA GLN A 516 25.30 6.59 2.71
C GLN A 516 24.50 6.64 1.43
N THR A 517 25.16 6.92 0.31
CA THR A 517 24.53 7.08 -1.00
C THR A 517 24.51 5.77 -1.78
N ILE A 518 23.52 5.64 -2.66
CA ILE A 518 23.39 4.54 -3.61
C ILE A 518 24.21 4.89 -4.86
N ASP A 519 25.09 3.98 -5.27
CA ASP A 519 25.85 4.14 -6.52
C ASP A 519 24.99 3.69 -7.71
N TRP A 520 24.22 4.63 -8.25
CA TRP A 520 23.32 4.37 -9.37
C TRP A 520 24.08 4.01 -10.65
N ALA A 521 25.31 4.47 -10.85
CA ALA A 521 26.11 4.10 -12.01
C ALA A 521 26.42 2.60 -12.00
N VAL A 522 26.82 2.08 -10.86
CA VAL A 522 27.06 0.63 -10.66
C VAL A 522 25.75 -0.16 -10.83
N VAL A 523 24.67 0.29 -10.20
CA VAL A 523 23.35 -0.40 -10.28
C VAL A 523 22.89 -0.52 -11.73
N PHE A 524 22.94 0.56 -12.51
CA PHE A 524 22.46 0.54 -13.89
C PHE A 524 23.40 -0.19 -14.85
N ASP A 525 24.71 -0.16 -14.63
CA ASP A 525 25.67 -0.98 -15.36
C ASP A 525 25.40 -2.48 -15.13
N GLN A 526 25.21 -2.88 -13.88
CA GLN A 526 24.84 -4.24 -13.52
C GLN A 526 23.49 -4.66 -14.14
N LEU A 527 22.45 -3.82 -14.07
CA LEU A 527 21.17 -4.11 -14.70
C LEU A 527 21.30 -4.25 -16.22
N GLY A 528 22.08 -3.41 -16.87
CA GLY A 528 22.38 -3.51 -18.30
C GLY A 528 23.09 -4.82 -18.64
N SER A 529 24.14 -5.17 -17.89
CA SER A 529 24.92 -6.39 -18.09
C SER A 529 24.11 -7.67 -17.82
N MET A 530 23.18 -7.63 -16.87
CA MET A 530 22.26 -8.72 -16.59
C MET A 530 21.43 -9.14 -17.82
N TRP A 531 20.95 -8.17 -18.61
CA TRP A 531 20.13 -8.43 -19.80
C TRP A 531 20.94 -8.71 -21.06
N THR A 532 22.13 -8.14 -21.17
CA THR A 532 23.00 -8.23 -22.35
C THR A 532 24.11 -9.28 -22.18
N GLY A 533 24.40 -9.72 -20.97
CA GLY A 533 25.43 -10.72 -20.63
C GLY A 533 24.98 -12.17 -20.80
N GLU A 534 25.75 -13.09 -20.21
CA GLU A 534 25.54 -14.54 -20.30
C GLU A 534 24.18 -15.00 -19.79
N TYR A 535 23.59 -14.29 -18.83
CA TYR A 535 22.26 -14.60 -18.26
C TYR A 535 21.10 -14.05 -19.09
N GLY A 536 21.35 -13.15 -20.06
CA GLY A 536 20.33 -12.49 -20.85
C GLY A 536 19.36 -13.44 -21.54
N PRO A 537 19.81 -14.51 -22.24
CA PRO A 537 18.90 -15.48 -22.88
C PRO A 537 17.99 -16.20 -21.88
N TRP A 538 18.52 -16.59 -20.72
CA TRP A 538 17.73 -17.23 -19.66
C TRP A 538 16.71 -16.26 -19.04
N LEU A 539 17.13 -15.05 -18.73
CA LEU A 539 16.24 -14.01 -18.19
C LEU A 539 15.10 -13.68 -19.17
N ASN A 540 15.42 -13.52 -20.44
CA ASN A 540 14.41 -13.25 -21.46
C ASN A 540 13.41 -14.42 -21.57
N ALA A 541 13.89 -15.66 -21.57
CA ALA A 541 13.03 -16.82 -21.59
C ALA A 541 12.19 -16.97 -20.31
N THR A 542 12.72 -16.56 -19.16
CA THR A 542 12.04 -16.71 -17.85
C THR A 542 11.02 -15.61 -17.59
N PHE A 543 11.34 -14.35 -17.94
CA PHE A 543 10.52 -13.19 -17.59
C PHE A 543 9.65 -12.65 -18.73
N PHE A 544 9.90 -13.07 -19.99
CA PHE A 544 9.22 -12.48 -21.16
C PHE A 544 8.76 -13.50 -22.22
N SER A 545 8.86 -14.80 -21.94
CA SER A 545 8.36 -15.87 -22.84
C SER A 545 6.88 -16.16 -22.69
#